data_b610dd3a7c677b1d1853db60829bf71f
#
_entry.id   b610dd3a7c677b1d1853db60829bf71f
#
_cell.length_a   1.000
_cell.length_b   1.000
_cell.length_c   1.000
_cell.angle_alpha   90.00
_cell.angle_beta   90.00
_cell.angle_gamma   90.00
#
_symmetry.space_group_name_H-M   'P 1'
#
loop_
_entity.id
_entity.type
_entity.pdbx_description
1 polymer ?
#
loop_
_entity_poly.entity_id
_entity_poly.type
_entity_poly.pdbx_seq_one_letter_code
_entity_poly.pdbx_strand_id
1 'polypeptide(L)'
;MNAENILTIGIDYRIVHGGVAAVENVYSTFYKPFNHVTTVVDGGQVNKLFILCRAFFQFFGWMLFRPQIEIVHVHGASNASFWRKRIFIYIAKLFGKKVVFHSHGAEFQIFTIKYKKAVIKTLNKCDCIIALSKSWKLWFENTIHHKNVVVIKNVIAPPHINKKKNDKFVIL
;
A
#
# COMPACT_ATOMS: atom_id res chain seq x y z
N MET A 1 5.90 15.36 -11.74
CA MET A 1 6.14 14.76 -10.41
C MET A 1 7.15 13.65 -10.62
N ASN A 2 8.25 13.69 -9.89
CA ASN A 2 9.31 12.69 -10.05
C ASN A 2 9.14 11.54 -9.04
N ALA A 3 9.62 10.33 -9.39
CA ALA A 3 9.55 9.17 -8.50
C ALA A 3 10.29 9.40 -7.17
N GLU A 4 11.34 10.21 -7.18
CA GLU A 4 12.11 10.59 -6.00
C GLU A 4 11.28 11.32 -4.91
N ASN A 5 10.17 11.98 -5.31
CA ASN A 5 9.29 12.72 -4.39
C ASN A 5 8.26 11.79 -3.70
N ILE A 6 8.23 10.51 -4.04
CA ILE A 6 7.28 9.55 -3.50
C ILE A 6 8.00 8.58 -2.56
N LEU A 7 7.46 8.39 -1.35
CA LEU A 7 7.88 7.35 -0.41
C LEU A 7 6.75 6.33 -0.25
N THR A 8 7.03 5.08 -0.61
CA THR A 8 6.08 3.97 -0.48
C THR A 8 6.21 3.29 0.88
N ILE A 9 5.09 3.07 1.55
CA ILE A 9 5.00 2.31 2.80
C ILE A 9 4.29 1.00 2.52
N GLY A 10 5.03 -0.08 2.52
CA GLY A 10 4.55 -1.36 2.04
C GLY A 10 4.95 -2.57 2.87
N ILE A 11 5.04 -3.71 2.19
CA ILE A 11 5.55 -4.98 2.69
C ILE A 11 6.90 -5.28 2.01
N ASP A 12 7.54 -6.40 2.30
CA ASP A 12 8.75 -6.74 1.54
C ASP A 12 8.38 -7.25 0.15
N TYR A 13 8.48 -6.37 -0.84
CA TYR A 13 8.13 -6.66 -2.23
C TYR A 13 9.16 -7.53 -2.96
N ARG A 14 10.36 -7.70 -2.39
CA ARG A 14 11.43 -8.53 -2.96
C ARG A 14 11.14 -10.01 -2.76
N ILE A 15 10.38 -10.32 -1.72
CA ILE A 15 9.88 -11.66 -1.44
C ILE A 15 8.40 -11.65 -1.80
N VAL A 16 8.08 -12.13 -3.02
CA VAL A 16 6.71 -12.04 -3.56
C VAL A 16 5.82 -13.12 -2.93
N HIS A 17 5.27 -12.80 -1.77
CA HIS A 17 4.20 -13.57 -1.14
C HIS A 17 2.92 -12.73 -1.08
N GLY A 18 1.96 -13.07 -1.94
CA GLY A 18 0.65 -12.42 -1.99
C GLY A 18 0.53 -11.18 -2.90
N GLY A 19 -0.70 -10.74 -3.10
CA GLY A 19 -1.06 -9.74 -4.11
C GLY A 19 -0.44 -8.35 -3.89
N VAL A 20 -0.26 -7.93 -2.64
CA VAL A 20 0.33 -6.60 -2.34
C VAL A 20 1.80 -6.56 -2.73
N ALA A 21 2.57 -7.62 -2.38
CA ALA A 21 3.98 -7.73 -2.75
C ALA A 21 4.17 -7.75 -4.27
N ALA A 22 3.30 -8.47 -4.97
CA ALA A 22 3.33 -8.51 -6.44
C ALA A 22 3.14 -7.12 -7.05
N VAL A 23 2.20 -6.34 -6.55
CA VAL A 23 1.94 -4.97 -7.02
C VAL A 23 3.13 -4.06 -6.71
N GLU A 24 3.66 -4.10 -5.48
CA GLU A 24 4.81 -3.28 -5.08
C GLU A 24 6.07 -3.67 -5.86
N ASN A 25 6.27 -4.95 -6.17
CA ASN A 25 7.35 -5.43 -7.02
C ASN A 25 7.25 -4.81 -8.42
N VAL A 26 6.07 -4.85 -9.04
CA VAL A 26 5.86 -4.22 -10.35
C VAL A 26 6.13 -2.71 -10.25
N TYR A 27 5.66 -2.02 -9.22
CA TYR A 27 5.95 -0.59 -9.04
C TYR A 27 7.44 -0.31 -8.93
N SER A 28 8.22 -1.18 -8.30
CA SER A 28 9.67 -1.03 -8.19
C SER A 28 10.40 -1.08 -9.54
N THR A 29 9.77 -1.63 -10.59
CA THR A 29 10.33 -1.63 -11.94
C THR A 29 10.10 -0.31 -12.68
N PHE A 30 9.01 0.38 -12.36
CA PHE A 30 8.61 1.64 -13.03
C PHE A 30 9.09 2.89 -12.30
N TYR A 31 9.07 2.89 -10.96
CA TYR A 31 9.53 4.03 -10.17
C TYR A 31 11.02 3.91 -9.89
N LYS A 32 11.81 4.84 -10.41
CA LYS A 32 13.25 4.90 -10.14
C LYS A 32 13.67 6.32 -9.77
N PRO A 33 14.16 6.53 -8.54
CA PRO A 33 14.34 5.55 -7.46
C PRO A 33 13.00 5.08 -6.86
N PHE A 34 12.91 3.81 -6.43
CA PHE A 34 11.80 3.30 -5.65
C PHE A 34 12.07 3.47 -4.15
N ASN A 35 11.69 4.61 -3.62
CA ASN A 35 11.84 4.90 -2.19
C ASN A 35 10.80 4.09 -1.41
N HIS A 36 11.24 3.18 -0.54
CA HIS A 36 10.38 2.22 0.10
C HIS A 36 10.74 1.98 1.57
N VAL A 37 9.72 1.87 2.42
CA VAL A 37 9.83 1.44 3.82
C VAL A 37 9.03 0.16 4.00
N THR A 38 9.73 -0.92 4.30
CA THR A 38 9.14 -2.22 4.59
C THR A 38 8.65 -2.26 6.04
N THR A 39 7.36 -2.51 6.24
CA THR A 39 6.72 -2.51 7.58
C THR A 39 6.44 -3.90 8.13
N VAL A 40 6.59 -4.93 7.31
CA VAL A 40 6.42 -6.33 7.69
C VAL A 40 7.19 -7.23 6.72
N VAL A 41 7.71 -8.32 7.25
CA VAL A 41 8.30 -9.44 6.52
C VAL A 41 7.67 -10.73 7.02
N ASP A 42 7.87 -11.82 6.29
CA ASP A 42 7.51 -13.16 6.79
C ASP A 42 8.42 -13.55 7.97
N GLY A 43 7.85 -14.31 8.90
CA GLY A 43 8.57 -14.78 10.08
C GLY A 43 7.78 -14.67 11.38
N GLY A 44 8.44 -14.96 12.48
CA GLY A 44 7.86 -14.93 13.82
C GLY A 44 7.48 -13.52 14.29
N GLN A 45 6.71 -13.46 15.39
CA GLN A 45 6.19 -12.20 15.94
C GLN A 45 7.30 -11.20 16.33
N VAL A 46 8.39 -11.71 16.92
CA VAL A 46 9.54 -10.88 17.34
C VAL A 46 10.19 -10.20 16.14
N ASN A 47 10.38 -10.96 15.04
CA ASN A 47 10.95 -10.41 13.81
C ASN A 47 10.04 -9.32 13.21
N LYS A 48 8.72 -9.56 13.21
CA LYS A 48 7.74 -8.57 12.73
C LYS A 48 7.78 -7.28 13.55
N LEU A 49 7.94 -7.38 14.87
CA LEU A 49 8.05 -6.22 15.76
C LEU A 49 9.36 -5.47 15.49
N PHE A 50 10.48 -6.17 15.37
CA PHE A 50 11.78 -5.57 15.06
C PHE A 50 11.74 -4.79 13.74
N ILE A 51 11.18 -5.41 12.68
CA ILE A 51 11.02 -4.75 11.38
C ILE A 51 10.11 -3.52 11.47
N LEU A 52 9.04 -3.58 12.26
CA LEU A 52 8.16 -2.43 12.46
C LEU A 52 8.87 -1.28 13.18
N CYS A 53 9.66 -1.57 14.21
CA CYS A 53 10.48 -0.56 14.90
C CYS A 53 11.50 0.06 13.95
N ARG A 54 12.23 -0.77 13.20
CA ARG A 54 13.17 -0.30 12.17
C ARG A 54 12.47 0.59 11.13
N ALA A 55 11.30 0.16 10.64
CA ALA A 55 10.52 0.92 9.68
C ALA A 55 10.11 2.30 10.24
N PHE A 56 9.74 2.36 11.51
CA PHE A 56 9.40 3.60 12.19
C PHE A 56 10.58 4.59 12.19
N PHE A 57 11.76 4.17 12.64
CA PHE A 57 12.94 5.03 12.66
C PHE A 57 13.40 5.42 11.26
N GLN A 58 13.37 4.48 10.32
CA GLN A 58 13.69 4.75 8.92
C GLN A 58 12.73 5.80 8.34
N PHE A 59 11.43 5.63 8.53
CA PHE A 59 10.42 6.57 8.06
C PHE A 59 10.58 7.95 8.68
N PHE A 60 10.81 8.01 10.00
CA PHE A 60 11.02 9.26 10.71
C PHE A 60 12.27 9.99 10.19
N GLY A 61 13.36 9.27 9.96
CA GLY A 61 14.55 9.82 9.31
C GLY A 61 14.27 10.36 7.90
N TRP A 62 13.42 9.67 7.11
CA TRP A 62 13.00 10.17 5.80
C TRP A 62 12.22 11.48 5.93
N MET A 63 11.35 11.61 6.91
CA MET A 63 10.57 12.83 7.11
C MET A 63 11.44 14.02 7.52
N LEU A 64 12.50 13.78 8.31
CA LEU A 64 13.40 14.83 8.78
C LEU A 64 14.44 15.25 7.73
N PHE A 65 15.06 14.27 7.07
CA PHE A 65 16.26 14.51 6.25
C PHE A 65 16.02 14.47 4.74
N ARG A 66 14.79 14.22 4.29
CA ARG A 66 14.42 14.15 2.87
C ARG A 66 13.24 15.07 2.55
N PRO A 67 13.47 16.41 2.55
CA PRO A 67 12.40 17.39 2.30
C PRO A 67 11.74 17.22 0.92
N GLN A 68 12.47 16.68 -0.06
CA GLN A 68 11.96 16.39 -1.40
C GLN A 68 10.84 15.36 -1.43
N ILE A 69 10.67 14.53 -0.39
CA ILE A 69 9.50 13.65 -0.28
C ILE A 69 8.26 14.49 -0.04
N GLU A 70 7.36 14.50 -1.00
CA GLU A 70 6.09 15.24 -0.96
C GLU A 70 4.90 14.31 -0.69
N ILE A 71 4.98 13.09 -1.18
CA ILE A 71 3.90 12.10 -1.13
C ILE A 71 4.34 10.85 -0.38
N VAL A 72 3.51 10.42 0.55
CA VAL A 72 3.60 9.11 1.22
C VAL A 72 2.51 8.21 0.66
N HIS A 73 2.91 7.21 -0.13
CA HIS A 73 2.02 6.23 -0.75
C HIS A 73 1.94 5.00 0.14
N VAL A 74 0.79 4.78 0.76
CA VAL A 74 0.59 3.74 1.78
C VAL A 74 -0.21 2.59 1.19
N HIS A 75 0.40 1.42 1.02
CA HIS A 75 -0.28 0.19 0.66
C HIS A 75 -0.86 -0.46 1.91
N GLY A 76 -2.17 -0.45 2.04
CA GLY A 76 -2.88 -0.89 3.23
C GLY A 76 -3.94 -1.95 2.95
N ALA A 77 -4.14 -2.84 3.93
CA ALA A 77 -5.22 -3.81 3.97
C ALA A 77 -5.91 -3.76 5.33
N SER A 78 -6.84 -4.68 5.60
CA SER A 78 -7.55 -4.80 6.88
C SER A 78 -6.65 -5.27 8.04
N ASN A 79 -7.21 -5.32 9.24
CA ASN A 79 -6.63 -5.91 10.45
C ASN A 79 -5.26 -5.30 10.85
N ALA A 80 -4.28 -6.13 11.15
CA ALA A 80 -2.96 -5.71 11.59
C ALA A 80 -2.25 -4.80 10.57
N SER A 81 -2.52 -4.97 9.27
CA SER A 81 -1.98 -4.10 8.23
C SER A 81 -2.46 -2.66 8.39
N PHE A 82 -3.76 -2.46 8.61
CA PHE A 82 -4.33 -1.14 8.83
C PHE A 82 -3.72 -0.43 10.04
N TRP A 83 -3.65 -1.12 11.19
CA TRP A 83 -3.16 -0.52 12.43
C TRP A 83 -1.68 -0.11 12.32
N ARG A 84 -0.85 -0.93 11.68
CA ARG A 84 0.54 -0.56 11.41
C ARG A 84 0.64 0.67 10.51
N LYS A 85 -0.08 0.67 9.39
CA LYS A 85 -0.02 1.77 8.41
C LYS A 85 -0.60 3.08 8.94
N ARG A 86 -1.58 3.00 9.84
CA ARG A 86 -2.19 4.16 10.47
C ARG A 86 -1.16 5.08 11.13
N ILE A 87 -0.16 4.52 11.80
CA ILE A 87 0.90 5.29 12.47
C ILE A 87 1.65 6.16 11.45
N PHE A 88 2.05 5.56 10.33
CA PHE A 88 2.78 6.27 9.27
C PHE A 88 1.94 7.36 8.61
N ILE A 89 0.63 7.14 8.42
CA ILE A 89 -0.31 8.15 7.91
C ILE A 89 -0.31 9.38 8.82
N TYR A 90 -0.46 9.17 10.13
CA TYR A 90 -0.52 10.28 11.10
C TYR A 90 0.81 11.05 11.15
N ILE A 91 1.94 10.34 11.15
CA ILE A 91 3.26 11.00 11.11
C ILE A 91 3.45 11.77 9.82
N ALA A 92 3.14 11.19 8.66
CA ALA A 92 3.23 11.88 7.38
C ALA A 92 2.42 13.18 7.38
N LYS A 93 1.20 13.14 7.91
CA LYS A 93 0.35 14.35 8.02
C LYS A 93 0.92 15.38 8.99
N LEU A 94 1.57 14.95 10.08
CA LEU A 94 2.25 15.87 11.02
C LEU A 94 3.40 16.61 10.33
N PHE A 95 4.11 15.95 9.41
CA PHE A 95 5.16 16.57 8.58
C PHE A 95 4.63 17.28 7.33
N GLY A 96 3.31 17.53 7.22
CA GLY A 96 2.71 18.25 6.10
C GLY A 96 2.71 17.50 4.77
N LYS A 97 3.04 16.21 4.76
CA LYS A 97 3.11 15.42 3.53
C LYS A 97 1.72 15.06 3.01
N LYS A 98 1.58 14.95 1.68
CA LYS A 98 0.39 14.37 1.07
C LYS A 98 0.40 12.86 1.26
N VAL A 99 -0.76 12.29 1.58
CA VAL A 99 -0.89 10.85 1.85
C VAL A 99 -1.88 10.23 0.87
N VAL A 100 -1.43 9.21 0.16
CA VAL A 100 -2.26 8.38 -0.72
C VAL A 100 -2.41 7.01 -0.07
N PHE A 101 -3.65 6.60 0.21
CA PHE A 101 -3.93 5.27 0.74
C PHE A 101 -4.39 4.34 -0.38
N HIS A 102 -3.62 3.30 -0.65
CA HIS A 102 -3.94 2.28 -1.66
C HIS A 102 -4.50 1.05 -0.97
N SER A 103 -5.78 0.80 -1.17
CA SER A 103 -6.49 -0.30 -0.50
C SER A 103 -6.33 -1.62 -1.25
N HIS A 104 -5.87 -2.67 -0.53
CA HIS A 104 -5.65 -4.01 -1.08
C HIS A 104 -6.45 -5.13 -0.35
N GLY A 105 -7.30 -4.78 0.58
CA GLY A 105 -7.97 -5.79 1.41
C GLY A 105 -9.37 -6.14 0.92
N ALA A 106 -9.62 -7.40 0.53
CA ALA A 106 -10.99 -7.88 0.23
C ALA A 106 -11.91 -7.79 1.45
N GLU A 107 -11.36 -8.00 2.66
CA GLU A 107 -12.11 -7.96 3.94
C GLU A 107 -12.21 -6.55 4.55
N PHE A 108 -11.82 -5.52 3.82
CA PHE A 108 -11.75 -4.16 4.37
C PHE A 108 -13.14 -3.63 4.77
N GLN A 109 -14.20 -4.07 4.10
CA GLN A 109 -15.58 -3.72 4.45
C GLN A 109 -15.97 -4.28 5.82
N ILE A 110 -15.74 -5.58 6.05
CA ILE A 110 -16.04 -6.26 7.32
C ILE A 110 -15.22 -5.63 8.46
N PHE A 111 -13.95 -5.39 8.21
CA PHE A 111 -13.06 -4.69 9.14
C PHE A 111 -13.60 -3.29 9.49
N THR A 112 -14.10 -2.56 8.50
CA THR A 112 -14.65 -1.22 8.69
C THR A 112 -15.91 -1.24 9.55
N ILE A 113 -16.78 -2.23 9.43
CA ILE A 113 -17.96 -2.38 10.30
C ILE A 113 -17.52 -2.41 11.76
N LYS A 114 -16.51 -3.22 12.07
CA LYS A 114 -15.99 -3.38 13.45
C LYS A 114 -15.28 -2.13 13.98
N TYR A 115 -14.55 -1.42 13.13
CA TYR A 115 -13.70 -0.30 13.55
C TYR A 115 -14.04 1.03 12.86
N LYS A 116 -15.34 1.24 12.57
CA LYS A 116 -15.86 2.33 11.73
C LYS A 116 -15.27 3.70 12.06
N LYS A 117 -15.33 4.11 13.33
CA LYS A 117 -14.82 5.42 13.78
C LYS A 117 -13.32 5.60 13.49
N ALA A 118 -12.52 4.57 13.76
CA ALA A 118 -11.07 4.62 13.57
C ALA A 118 -10.71 4.64 12.08
N VAL A 119 -11.39 3.84 11.25
CA VAL A 119 -11.18 3.78 9.81
C VAL A 119 -11.53 5.11 9.16
N ILE A 120 -12.74 5.63 9.41
CA ILE A 120 -13.18 6.93 8.88
C ILE A 120 -12.21 8.04 9.29
N LYS A 121 -11.87 8.14 10.59
CA LYS A 121 -10.93 9.16 11.10
C LYS A 121 -9.57 9.09 10.43
N THR A 122 -9.08 7.88 10.15
CA THR A 122 -7.76 7.68 9.54
C THR A 122 -7.77 7.98 8.04
N LEU A 123 -8.74 7.43 7.31
CA LEU A 123 -8.80 7.59 5.87
C LEU A 123 -9.13 9.03 5.44
N ASN A 124 -9.95 9.74 6.22
CA ASN A 124 -10.23 11.16 5.96
C ASN A 124 -9.04 12.09 6.25
N LYS A 125 -7.93 11.58 6.80
CA LYS A 125 -6.65 12.31 6.84
C LYS A 125 -5.83 12.13 5.57
N CYS A 126 -6.12 11.11 4.77
CA CYS A 126 -5.46 10.91 3.49
C CYS A 126 -5.96 11.92 2.46
N ASP A 127 -5.10 12.34 1.57
CA ASP A 127 -5.43 13.30 0.50
C ASP A 127 -6.09 12.60 -0.69
N CYS A 128 -5.84 11.29 -0.85
CA CYS A 128 -6.43 10.47 -1.90
C CYS A 128 -6.53 9.01 -1.44
N ILE A 129 -7.58 8.32 -1.91
CA ILE A 129 -7.71 6.87 -1.78
C ILE A 129 -7.66 6.25 -3.17
N ILE A 130 -6.80 5.24 -3.35
CA ILE A 130 -6.79 4.39 -4.53
C ILE A 130 -7.63 3.15 -4.23
N ALA A 131 -8.69 2.98 -5.01
CA ALA A 131 -9.56 1.83 -5.00
C ALA A 131 -9.27 0.92 -6.20
N LEU A 132 -9.40 -0.41 -6.05
CA LEU A 132 -9.08 -1.37 -7.10
C LEU A 132 -10.19 -1.55 -8.14
N SER A 133 -11.40 -1.05 -7.87
CA SER A 133 -12.55 -1.16 -8.77
C SER A 133 -13.53 -0.01 -8.56
N LYS A 134 -14.48 0.14 -9.50
CA LYS A 134 -15.55 1.13 -9.38
C LYS A 134 -16.45 0.85 -8.18
N SER A 135 -16.73 -0.42 -7.85
CA SER A 135 -17.53 -0.79 -6.67
C SER A 135 -16.83 -0.40 -5.37
N TRP A 136 -15.52 -0.60 -5.27
CA TRP A 136 -14.72 -0.14 -4.14
C TRP A 136 -14.69 1.38 -4.03
N LYS A 137 -14.58 2.10 -5.16
CA LYS A 137 -14.66 3.57 -5.18
C LYS A 137 -15.98 4.04 -4.57
N LEU A 138 -17.12 3.55 -5.08
CA LEU A 138 -18.44 3.89 -4.57
C LEU A 138 -18.60 3.57 -3.07
N TRP A 139 -18.03 2.44 -2.64
CA TRP A 139 -18.06 2.08 -1.23
C TRP A 139 -17.27 3.08 -0.35
N PHE A 140 -16.06 3.50 -0.76
CA PHE A 140 -15.30 4.52 -0.03
C PHE A 140 -16.02 5.87 -0.01
N GLU A 141 -16.61 6.28 -1.11
CA GLU A 141 -17.38 7.54 -1.19
C GLU A 141 -18.61 7.51 -0.28
N ASN A 142 -19.36 6.41 -0.28
CA ASN A 142 -20.62 6.31 0.48
C ASN A 142 -20.41 5.96 1.96
N THR A 143 -19.40 5.15 2.31
CA THR A 143 -19.20 4.65 3.68
C THR A 143 -18.21 5.49 4.47
N ILE A 144 -17.13 5.91 3.82
CA ILE A 144 -16.06 6.71 4.45
C ILE A 144 -16.33 8.21 4.24
N HIS A 145 -17.14 8.55 3.25
CA HIS A 145 -17.42 9.92 2.79
C HIS A 145 -16.13 10.64 2.34
N HIS A 146 -15.22 9.89 1.70
CA HIS A 146 -13.97 10.44 1.21
C HIS A 146 -14.18 11.11 -0.14
N LYS A 147 -13.77 12.40 -0.27
CA LYS A 147 -14.04 13.23 -1.46
C LYS A 147 -13.14 12.92 -2.66
N ASN A 148 -11.97 12.32 -2.43
CA ASN A 148 -10.99 12.07 -3.49
C ASN A 148 -10.65 10.58 -3.55
N VAL A 149 -11.43 9.84 -4.35
CA VAL A 149 -11.23 8.39 -4.57
C VAL A 149 -11.02 8.14 -6.06
N VAL A 150 -9.89 7.55 -6.40
CA VAL A 150 -9.53 7.17 -7.78
C VAL A 150 -9.52 5.66 -7.95
N VAL A 151 -9.80 5.18 -9.16
CA VAL A 151 -9.74 3.75 -9.48
C VAL A 151 -8.43 3.45 -10.21
N ILE A 152 -7.57 2.67 -9.58
CA ILE A 152 -6.37 2.12 -10.21
C ILE A 152 -6.37 0.62 -9.94
N LYS A 153 -6.49 -0.17 -11.02
CA LYS A 153 -6.43 -1.63 -10.92
C LYS A 153 -5.01 -2.10 -10.58
N ASN A 154 -4.90 -3.25 -9.91
CA ASN A 154 -3.60 -3.85 -9.68
C ASN A 154 -2.88 -4.11 -10.98
N VAL A 155 -1.64 -3.67 -11.06
CA VAL A 155 -0.74 -3.99 -12.17
C VAL A 155 -0.20 -5.39 -11.91
N ILE A 156 -0.38 -6.28 -12.88
CA ILE A 156 0.12 -7.65 -12.84
C ILE A 156 1.22 -7.74 -13.90
N ALA A 157 2.39 -8.25 -13.51
CA ALA A 157 3.41 -8.56 -14.50
C ALA A 157 2.87 -9.62 -15.48
N PRO A 158 3.05 -9.44 -16.80
CA PRO A 158 2.62 -10.44 -17.74
C PRO A 158 3.30 -11.77 -17.40
N PRO A 159 2.59 -12.90 -17.47
CA PRO A 159 3.18 -14.20 -17.22
C PRO A 159 4.32 -14.41 -18.21
N HIS A 160 5.46 -14.93 -17.75
CA HIS A 160 6.50 -15.43 -18.64
C HIS A 160 5.94 -16.64 -19.38
N ILE A 161 5.44 -16.40 -20.59
CA ILE A 161 5.03 -17.48 -21.49
C ILE A 161 6.33 -18.12 -22.01
N ASN A 162 6.80 -19.14 -21.33
CA ASN A 162 7.72 -20.08 -21.93
C ASN A 162 6.94 -20.78 -23.05
N LYS A 163 7.12 -20.33 -24.29
CA LYS A 163 6.66 -21.06 -25.47
C LYS A 163 7.42 -22.39 -25.53
N LYS A 164 7.01 -23.36 -24.71
CA LYS A 164 7.26 -24.75 -25.05
C LYS A 164 6.41 -25.03 -26.29
N LYS A 165 7.08 -25.23 -27.40
CA LYS A 165 6.48 -25.79 -28.62
C LYS A 165 5.91 -27.16 -28.29
N ASN A 166 4.68 -27.21 -27.84
CA ASN A 166 3.90 -28.47 -27.76
C ASN A 166 2.69 -28.27 -28.66
N ASP A 167 2.76 -28.95 -29.83
CA ASP A 167 1.72 -28.99 -30.85
C ASP A 167 0.48 -29.82 -30.46
N LYS A 168 0.05 -29.77 -29.18
CA LYS A 168 -1.21 -30.40 -28.77
C LYS A 168 -1.98 -29.44 -27.88
N PHE A 169 -3.10 -28.95 -28.44
CA PHE A 169 -4.14 -28.30 -27.66
C PHE A 169 -4.79 -29.34 -26.73
N VAL A 170 -4.69 -29.16 -25.42
CA VAL A 170 -5.51 -29.86 -24.42
C VAL A 170 -6.56 -28.85 -23.96
N ILE A 171 -7.80 -29.06 -24.33
CA ILE A 171 -8.95 -28.36 -23.76
C ILE A 171 -9.34 -29.17 -22.53
N LEU A 172 -9.27 -28.54 -21.34
CA LEU A 172 -9.84 -29.04 -20.10
C LEU A 172 -11.21 -28.43 -19.90
#